data_4968ce6a7a80d894a3a56a3b5f2785df
#
_entry.id   4968ce6a7a80d894a3a56a3b5f2785df
#
_cell.length_a   1.000
_cell.length_b   1.000
_cell.length_c   1.000
_cell.angle_alpha   90.00
_cell.angle_beta   90.00
_cell.angle_gamma   90.00
#
_symmetry.space_group_name_H-M   'P 1'
#
loop_
_entity.id
_entity.type
_entity.pdbx_description
1 polymer ?
#
loop_
_entity_poly.entity_id
_entity_poly.type
_entity_poly.pdbx_seq_one_letter_code
_entity_poly.pdbx_strand_id
1 'polypeptide(L)'
;MVIIIKKGTPEAAIRQLLAQLSTQNVKGGCVAGAESILLPLVGETWRLDPNVLQALPFVQEVRRLTPPYRLAGRAAHPADTVVSAGDARIGESFCFIAGPCAVESAPQIAAVAQSVKAAGAQVLRGGAFKPRTSPYTFQGLGGVGVELLVQAGRDAGLPVITEITDVSQLPLLEDVDILQVGARNMQNYSLLKALGELRRPVMLKRGLSATVEEFLLAAEYILSGGNEQVILCERGVQSGLSAARSALDVAAIPVLKKATHLPVLVDPSHAAGRSELVLPLALAAAAAGADGLMVEVHDRPACALSDGGQALTCRQFQELTEAVNALLPYAWHRASI
;
A
#
# COMPACT_ATOMS: atom_id res chain seq x y z
N MET A 1 -4.81 11.20 23.31
CA MET A 1 -6.29 11.11 23.15
C MET A 1 -6.93 12.09 24.12
N VAL A 2 -8.07 12.70 23.77
CA VAL A 2 -8.87 13.52 24.68
C VAL A 2 -10.30 13.00 24.67
N ILE A 3 -10.88 12.80 25.85
CA ILE A 3 -12.32 12.51 26.02
C ILE A 3 -13.00 13.80 26.44
N ILE A 4 -14.05 14.19 25.75
CA ILE A 4 -14.90 15.32 26.08
C ILE A 4 -16.11 14.78 26.82
N ILE A 5 -16.28 15.18 28.05
CA ILE A 5 -17.34 14.74 28.97
C ILE A 5 -18.43 15.80 29.05
N LYS A 6 -19.68 15.37 29.08
CA LYS A 6 -20.85 16.24 29.22
C LYS A 6 -20.80 16.99 30.56
N LYS A 7 -21.15 18.26 30.54
CA LYS A 7 -21.27 19.09 31.76
C LYS A 7 -22.29 18.44 32.74
N GLY A 8 -21.99 18.45 34.01
CA GLY A 8 -22.84 17.87 35.06
C GLY A 8 -22.67 16.38 35.27
N THR A 9 -21.71 15.73 34.58
CA THR A 9 -21.36 14.33 34.89
C THR A 9 -20.86 14.17 36.30
N PRO A 10 -21.38 13.19 37.06
CA PRO A 10 -20.92 12.96 38.43
C PRO A 10 -19.41 12.68 38.49
N GLU A 11 -18.72 13.32 39.41
CA GLU A 11 -17.26 13.15 39.57
C GLU A 11 -16.85 11.69 39.86
N ALA A 12 -17.74 10.94 40.52
CA ALA A 12 -17.53 9.51 40.76
C ALA A 12 -17.42 8.71 39.48
N ALA A 13 -18.24 9.03 38.45
CA ALA A 13 -18.18 8.35 37.14
C ALA A 13 -16.86 8.65 36.41
N ILE A 14 -16.39 9.89 36.48
CA ILE A 14 -15.10 10.30 35.89
C ILE A 14 -13.95 9.60 36.60
N ARG A 15 -13.95 9.55 37.92
CA ARG A 15 -12.92 8.84 38.72
C ARG A 15 -12.90 7.34 38.41
N GLN A 16 -14.08 6.72 38.27
CA GLN A 16 -14.19 5.31 37.90
C GLN A 16 -13.60 5.03 36.52
N LEU A 17 -13.91 5.87 35.51
CA LEU A 17 -13.34 5.76 34.20
C LEU A 17 -11.80 5.90 34.22
N LEU A 18 -11.27 6.91 34.89
CA LEU A 18 -9.82 7.11 35.03
C LEU A 18 -9.12 5.95 35.75
N ALA A 19 -9.75 5.37 36.78
CA ALA A 19 -9.23 4.18 37.46
C ALA A 19 -9.20 2.97 36.51
N GLN A 20 -10.24 2.75 35.73
CA GLN A 20 -10.29 1.67 34.72
C GLN A 20 -9.21 1.87 33.65
N LEU A 21 -9.03 3.09 33.13
CA LEU A 21 -7.99 3.39 32.15
C LEU A 21 -6.59 3.20 32.71
N SER A 22 -6.39 3.48 33.97
CA SER A 22 -5.09 3.29 34.64
C SER A 22 -4.64 1.83 34.68
N THR A 23 -5.57 0.86 34.75
CA THR A 23 -5.23 -0.58 34.64
C THR A 23 -4.70 -0.98 33.25
N GLN A 24 -4.89 -0.13 32.25
CA GLN A 24 -4.43 -0.32 30.87
C GLN A 24 -3.21 0.57 30.54
N ASN A 25 -2.46 1.00 31.51
CA ASN A 25 -1.31 1.91 31.36
C ASN A 25 -1.67 3.27 30.71
N VAL A 26 -2.91 3.73 30.92
CA VAL A 26 -3.36 5.04 30.45
C VAL A 26 -3.65 5.91 31.65
N LYS A 27 -2.99 7.06 31.71
CA LYS A 27 -3.20 8.09 32.74
C LYS A 27 -3.99 9.24 32.15
N GLY A 28 -4.86 9.86 32.94
CA GLY A 28 -5.63 11.02 32.51
C GLY A 28 -5.71 12.06 33.61
N GLY A 29 -5.92 13.30 33.20
CA GLY A 29 -6.25 14.42 34.04
C GLY A 29 -7.68 14.88 33.79
N CYS A 30 -8.20 15.76 34.62
CA CYS A 30 -9.50 16.39 34.46
C CYS A 30 -9.31 17.90 34.36
N VAL A 31 -9.77 18.50 33.26
CA VAL A 31 -9.73 19.95 33.04
C VAL A 31 -11.18 20.42 32.87
N ALA A 32 -11.66 21.19 33.82
CA ALA A 32 -13.01 21.77 33.77
C ALA A 32 -13.05 22.92 32.74
N GLY A 33 -13.91 22.80 31.75
CA GLY A 33 -14.23 23.86 30.82
C GLY A 33 -15.57 24.52 31.11
N ALA A 34 -15.90 25.59 30.39
CA ALA A 34 -17.15 26.33 30.57
C ALA A 34 -18.39 25.48 30.24
N GLU A 35 -18.34 24.63 29.21
CA GLU A 35 -19.47 23.85 28.71
C GLU A 35 -19.27 22.34 28.78
N SER A 36 -18.04 21.87 28.99
CA SER A 36 -17.66 20.45 29.03
C SER A 36 -16.47 20.23 29.94
N ILE A 37 -16.21 18.97 30.27
CA ILE A 37 -15.02 18.56 31.01
C ILE A 37 -14.10 17.82 30.01
N LEU A 38 -12.83 18.21 29.94
CA LEU A 38 -11.84 17.57 29.09
C LEU A 38 -11.01 16.59 29.93
N LEU A 39 -10.89 15.35 29.47
CA LEU A 39 -9.98 14.35 30.01
C LEU A 39 -8.84 14.11 29.02
N PRO A 40 -7.73 14.85 29.09
CA PRO A 40 -6.53 14.51 28.34
C PRO A 40 -5.94 13.20 28.86
N LEU A 41 -5.73 12.24 27.95
CA LEU A 41 -5.17 10.93 28.24
C LEU A 41 -3.76 10.81 27.65
N VAL A 42 -2.85 10.24 28.46
CA VAL A 42 -1.46 9.94 28.06
C VAL A 42 -1.12 8.49 28.41
N GLY A 43 -0.15 7.91 27.73
CA GLY A 43 0.23 6.50 27.88
C GLY A 43 -0.21 5.66 26.68
N GLU A 44 -0.58 4.40 26.91
CA GLU A 44 -0.90 3.44 25.84
C GLU A 44 -2.30 3.67 25.22
N THR A 45 -2.62 4.93 24.88
CA THR A 45 -3.94 5.31 24.35
C THR A 45 -4.29 4.68 23.01
N TRP A 46 -3.32 4.13 22.28
CA TRP A 46 -3.56 3.40 21.01
C TRP A 46 -4.31 2.08 21.23
N ARG A 47 -4.25 1.48 22.42
CA ARG A 47 -4.99 0.25 22.78
C ARG A 47 -6.47 0.49 23.04
N LEU A 48 -6.85 1.73 23.27
CA LEU A 48 -8.23 2.08 23.57
C LEU A 48 -9.05 2.13 22.27
N ASP A 49 -10.21 1.50 22.29
CA ASP A 49 -11.21 1.66 21.22
C ASP A 49 -12.01 2.95 21.48
N PRO A 50 -11.93 3.96 20.58
CA PRO A 50 -12.71 5.19 20.73
C PRO A 50 -14.21 4.94 20.75
N ASN A 51 -14.72 3.91 20.04
CA ASN A 51 -16.14 3.62 19.97
C ASN A 51 -16.68 3.12 21.31
N VAL A 52 -15.88 2.31 22.03
CA VAL A 52 -16.24 1.84 23.38
C VAL A 52 -16.32 3.02 24.35
N LEU A 53 -15.37 3.96 24.27
CA LEU A 53 -15.39 5.15 25.11
C LEU A 53 -16.53 6.10 24.71
N GLN A 54 -16.79 6.25 23.41
CA GLN A 54 -17.88 7.08 22.88
C GLN A 54 -19.27 6.56 23.29
N ALA A 55 -19.42 5.24 23.49
CA ALA A 55 -20.68 4.62 23.90
C ALA A 55 -21.05 4.92 25.37
N LEU A 56 -20.15 5.46 26.18
CA LEU A 56 -20.45 5.80 27.55
C LEU A 56 -21.45 6.97 27.62
N PRO A 57 -22.53 6.91 28.43
CA PRO A 57 -23.63 7.87 28.40
C PRO A 57 -23.22 9.33 28.69
N PHE A 58 -22.15 9.51 29.45
CA PHE A 58 -21.63 10.80 29.86
C PHE A 58 -20.53 11.33 28.94
N VAL A 59 -20.07 10.55 27.95
CA VAL A 59 -19.10 11.01 26.96
C VAL A 59 -19.84 11.75 25.85
N GLN A 60 -19.34 12.93 25.52
CA GLN A 60 -19.84 13.75 24.41
C GLN A 60 -19.08 13.42 23.13
N GLU A 61 -17.75 13.33 23.21
CA GLU A 61 -16.87 13.09 22.07
C GLU A 61 -15.53 12.50 22.53
N VAL A 62 -14.95 11.65 21.68
CA VAL A 62 -13.58 11.14 21.85
C VAL A 62 -12.73 11.58 20.67
N ARG A 63 -11.64 12.31 20.94
CA ARG A 63 -10.70 12.79 19.91
C ARG A 63 -9.34 12.13 20.08
N ARG A 64 -8.88 11.43 19.06
CA ARG A 64 -7.48 11.04 18.98
C ARG A 64 -6.65 12.25 18.54
N LEU A 65 -5.58 12.53 19.28
CA LEU A 65 -4.61 13.58 18.93
C LEU A 65 -3.43 13.02 18.13
N THR A 66 -3.23 11.71 18.21
CA THR A 66 -2.18 10.97 17.50
C THR A 66 -2.82 9.88 16.63
N PRO A 67 -2.26 9.59 15.46
CA PRO A 67 -2.72 8.48 14.64
C PRO A 67 -2.72 7.15 15.41
N PRO A 68 -3.62 6.19 15.08
CA PRO A 68 -3.66 4.90 15.74
C PRO A 68 -2.52 3.95 15.33
N TYR A 69 -1.85 4.22 14.21
CA TYR A 69 -0.65 3.52 13.75
C TYR A 69 0.61 4.17 14.34
N ARG A 70 1.61 3.37 14.66
CA ARG A 70 2.85 3.82 15.31
C ARG A 70 4.07 3.53 14.45
N LEU A 71 4.32 2.24 14.17
CA LEU A 71 5.49 1.80 13.42
C LEU A 71 5.46 2.31 11.98
N ALA A 72 4.27 2.35 11.35
CA ALA A 72 4.10 2.93 10.03
C ALA A 72 4.21 4.47 10.01
N GLY A 73 4.16 5.13 11.16
CA GLY A 73 4.11 6.59 11.26
C GLY A 73 5.49 7.23 11.41
N ARG A 74 5.67 8.43 10.83
CA ARG A 74 6.92 9.20 10.92
C ARG A 74 7.32 9.60 12.33
N ALA A 75 6.39 9.64 13.27
CA ALA A 75 6.71 9.93 14.66
C ALA A 75 7.63 8.86 15.29
N ALA A 76 7.50 7.60 14.86
CA ALA A 76 8.36 6.51 15.28
C ALA A 76 9.64 6.38 14.43
N HIS A 77 9.55 6.74 13.14
CA HIS A 77 10.67 6.65 12.19
C HIS A 77 10.73 7.92 11.31
N PRO A 78 11.48 8.97 11.72
CA PRO A 78 11.51 10.26 11.02
C PRO A 78 12.13 10.23 9.61
N ALA A 79 13.12 9.37 9.40
CA ALA A 79 13.78 9.19 8.10
C ALA A 79 12.93 8.37 7.15
N ASP A 80 13.08 8.58 5.83
CA ASP A 80 12.43 7.73 4.83
C ASP A 80 13.03 6.33 4.83
N THR A 81 12.18 5.32 4.71
CA THR A 81 12.61 3.93 4.56
C THR A 81 12.97 3.66 3.11
N VAL A 82 14.09 2.99 2.91
CA VAL A 82 14.51 2.44 1.62
C VAL A 82 14.38 0.92 1.68
N VAL A 83 13.57 0.37 0.80
CA VAL A 83 13.37 -1.08 0.68
C VAL A 83 14.25 -1.62 -0.44
N SER A 84 15.08 -2.64 -0.14
CA SER A 84 16.01 -3.25 -1.08
C SER A 84 15.49 -4.58 -1.62
N ALA A 85 15.53 -4.75 -2.94
CA ALA A 85 15.26 -6.03 -3.60
C ALA A 85 16.27 -6.20 -4.74
N GLY A 86 17.22 -7.13 -4.61
CA GLY A 86 18.38 -7.17 -5.50
C GLY A 86 19.08 -5.81 -5.55
N ASP A 87 19.28 -5.29 -6.75
CA ASP A 87 19.87 -3.96 -6.99
C ASP A 87 18.85 -2.81 -6.89
N ALA A 88 17.56 -3.10 -6.80
CA ALA A 88 16.53 -2.08 -6.69
C ALA A 88 16.51 -1.46 -5.28
N ARG A 89 16.46 -0.11 -5.22
CA ARG A 89 16.43 0.70 -3.99
C ARG A 89 15.16 1.55 -3.99
N ILE A 90 14.07 0.96 -3.52
CA ILE A 90 12.72 1.55 -3.56
C ILE A 90 12.58 2.57 -2.42
N GLY A 91 12.30 3.83 -2.76
CA GLY A 91 12.23 4.95 -1.83
C GLY A 91 13.50 5.82 -1.79
N GLU A 92 14.61 5.40 -2.43
CA GLU A 92 15.83 6.21 -2.59
C GLU A 92 15.78 7.04 -3.88
N SER A 93 15.32 6.43 -4.97
CA SER A 93 15.06 7.07 -6.26
C SER A 93 13.72 6.60 -6.82
N PHE A 94 13.24 7.29 -7.85
CA PHE A 94 11.98 6.91 -8.49
C PHE A 94 12.07 5.52 -9.11
N CYS A 95 11.17 4.61 -8.74
CA CYS A 95 11.22 3.20 -9.12
C CYS A 95 10.11 2.83 -10.11
N PHE A 96 10.48 2.18 -11.22
CA PHE A 96 9.54 1.56 -12.15
C PHE A 96 9.48 0.05 -11.92
N ILE A 97 8.30 -0.44 -11.55
CA ILE A 97 7.96 -1.87 -11.49
C ILE A 97 7.08 -2.16 -12.70
N ALA A 98 7.53 -3.01 -13.61
CA ALA A 98 6.82 -3.24 -14.86
C ALA A 98 6.80 -4.72 -15.25
N GLY A 99 5.77 -5.12 -15.99
CA GLY A 99 5.60 -6.47 -16.49
C GLY A 99 4.12 -6.85 -16.66
N PRO A 100 3.80 -8.07 -17.10
CA PRO A 100 2.44 -8.44 -17.44
C PRO A 100 1.53 -8.57 -16.20
N CYS A 101 0.22 -8.47 -16.43
CA CYS A 101 -0.78 -8.79 -15.41
C CYS A 101 -0.61 -10.23 -14.93
N ALA A 102 -0.45 -11.15 -15.86
CA ALA A 102 -0.22 -12.56 -15.61
C ALA A 102 0.98 -13.09 -16.39
N VAL A 103 1.71 -14.05 -15.80
CA VAL A 103 2.66 -14.89 -16.53
C VAL A 103 1.84 -15.90 -17.33
N GLU A 104 2.00 -15.91 -18.65
CA GLU A 104 1.19 -16.73 -19.55
C GLU A 104 2.02 -17.82 -20.25
N SER A 105 3.29 -17.54 -20.52
CA SER A 105 4.24 -18.49 -21.11
C SER A 105 5.68 -17.99 -20.93
N ALA A 106 6.67 -18.90 -21.08
CA ALA A 106 8.08 -18.54 -21.04
C ALA A 106 8.47 -17.50 -22.12
N PRO A 107 8.05 -17.62 -23.41
CA PRO A 107 8.38 -16.58 -24.40
C PRO A 107 7.78 -15.22 -24.08
N GLN A 108 6.54 -15.16 -23.57
CA GLN A 108 5.86 -13.91 -23.22
C GLN A 108 6.62 -13.18 -22.10
N ILE A 109 6.90 -13.86 -20.97
CA ILE A 109 7.53 -13.20 -19.83
C ILE A 109 8.99 -12.82 -20.15
N ALA A 110 9.72 -13.63 -20.90
CA ALA A 110 11.09 -13.33 -21.32
C ALA A 110 11.14 -12.09 -22.22
N ALA A 111 10.26 -12.00 -23.23
CA ALA A 111 10.20 -10.84 -24.13
C ALA A 111 9.86 -9.55 -23.36
N VAL A 112 8.87 -9.61 -22.47
CA VAL A 112 8.48 -8.46 -21.64
C VAL A 112 9.62 -8.06 -20.71
N ALA A 113 10.28 -9.02 -20.02
CA ALA A 113 11.38 -8.74 -19.10
C ALA A 113 12.52 -7.96 -19.75
N GLN A 114 12.97 -8.38 -20.92
CA GLN A 114 14.02 -7.68 -21.68
C GLN A 114 13.57 -6.27 -22.09
N SER A 115 12.34 -6.13 -22.56
CA SER A 115 11.82 -4.85 -23.01
C SER A 115 11.66 -3.85 -21.87
N VAL A 116 11.11 -4.26 -20.72
CA VAL A 116 10.93 -3.36 -19.58
C VAL A 116 12.27 -2.99 -18.93
N LYS A 117 13.25 -3.93 -18.89
CA LYS A 117 14.62 -3.63 -18.45
C LYS A 117 15.26 -2.55 -19.31
N ALA A 118 15.19 -2.70 -20.65
CA ALA A 118 15.74 -1.74 -21.59
C ALA A 118 15.08 -0.36 -21.46
N ALA A 119 13.78 -0.31 -21.10
CA ALA A 119 13.04 0.93 -20.86
C ALA A 119 13.23 1.51 -19.43
N GLY A 120 14.11 0.91 -18.59
CA GLY A 120 14.49 1.46 -17.28
C GLY A 120 13.69 0.94 -16.11
N ALA A 121 12.95 -0.17 -16.24
CA ALA A 121 12.36 -0.83 -15.07
C ALA A 121 13.44 -1.40 -14.14
N GLN A 122 13.23 -1.29 -12.84
CA GLN A 122 14.11 -1.83 -11.80
C GLN A 122 13.59 -3.14 -11.21
N VAL A 123 12.28 -3.46 -11.37
CA VAL A 123 11.66 -4.67 -10.86
C VAL A 123 10.73 -5.24 -11.93
N LEU A 124 10.82 -6.56 -12.17
CA LEU A 124 9.89 -7.26 -13.05
C LEU A 124 8.67 -7.75 -12.26
N ARG A 125 7.48 -7.36 -12.70
CA ARG A 125 6.24 -7.91 -12.13
C ARG A 125 5.64 -9.00 -13.03
N GLY A 126 4.96 -9.96 -12.41
CA GLY A 126 4.14 -10.94 -13.12
C GLY A 126 3.25 -11.71 -12.14
N GLY A 127 1.95 -11.81 -12.40
CA GLY A 127 1.03 -12.57 -11.56
C GLY A 127 1.07 -14.06 -11.92
N ALA A 128 1.44 -14.92 -10.96
CA ALA A 128 1.39 -16.37 -11.11
C ALA A 128 0.07 -16.96 -10.58
N PHE A 129 -0.50 -16.34 -9.58
CA PHE A 129 -1.81 -16.67 -9.01
C PHE A 129 -2.76 -15.50 -9.26
N LYS A 130 -3.97 -15.78 -9.76
CA LYS A 130 -4.94 -14.73 -10.14
C LYS A 130 -6.26 -14.96 -9.40
N PRO A 131 -6.56 -14.18 -8.34
CA PRO A 131 -7.86 -14.20 -7.70
C PRO A 131 -8.91 -13.63 -8.66
N ARG A 132 -9.90 -14.43 -9.03
CA ARG A 132 -10.94 -14.07 -10.00
C ARG A 132 -12.33 -14.14 -9.40
N THR A 133 -13.18 -13.21 -9.83
CA THR A 133 -14.61 -13.25 -9.47
C THR A 133 -15.30 -14.43 -10.14
N SER A 134 -14.90 -14.78 -11.37
CA SER A 134 -15.44 -15.95 -12.08
C SER A 134 -14.44 -17.12 -12.05
N PRO A 135 -14.87 -18.34 -11.68
CA PRO A 135 -13.99 -19.51 -11.68
C PRO A 135 -13.61 -19.99 -13.09
N TYR A 136 -14.27 -19.48 -14.12
CA TYR A 136 -14.04 -19.89 -15.53
C TYR A 136 -12.97 -19.05 -16.22
N THR A 137 -12.50 -17.97 -15.59
CA THR A 137 -11.43 -17.13 -16.16
C THR A 137 -10.05 -17.70 -15.83
N PHE A 138 -9.02 -17.27 -16.56
CA PHE A 138 -7.64 -17.70 -16.32
C PHE A 138 -7.20 -17.45 -14.87
N GLN A 139 -6.80 -18.54 -14.17
CA GLN A 139 -6.46 -18.51 -12.75
C GLN A 139 -4.96 -18.27 -12.50
N GLY A 140 -4.14 -18.13 -13.56
CA GLY A 140 -2.69 -18.13 -13.47
C GLY A 140 -2.08 -19.53 -13.66
N LEU A 141 -0.77 -19.58 -13.83
CA LEU A 141 0.00 -20.83 -14.01
C LEU A 141 0.44 -21.43 -12.65
N GLY A 142 0.12 -20.82 -11.53
CA GLY A 142 0.56 -21.28 -10.20
C GLY A 142 2.08 -21.36 -10.06
N GLY A 143 2.59 -22.44 -9.45
CA GLY A 143 4.04 -22.64 -9.24
C GLY A 143 4.87 -22.56 -10.53
N VAL A 144 4.38 -23.11 -11.63
CA VAL A 144 5.06 -23.00 -12.93
C VAL A 144 5.20 -21.52 -13.35
N GLY A 145 4.16 -20.69 -13.13
CA GLY A 145 4.23 -19.26 -13.40
C GLY A 145 5.26 -18.54 -12.53
N VAL A 146 5.47 -18.97 -11.28
CA VAL A 146 6.51 -18.44 -10.41
C VAL A 146 7.90 -18.79 -10.95
N GLU A 147 8.13 -20.06 -11.33
CA GLU A 147 9.41 -20.51 -11.90
C GLU A 147 9.76 -19.72 -13.16
N LEU A 148 8.80 -19.53 -14.07
CA LEU A 148 8.99 -18.75 -15.29
C LEU A 148 9.30 -17.28 -15.02
N LEU A 149 8.63 -16.67 -14.02
CA LEU A 149 8.89 -15.28 -13.62
C LEU A 149 10.30 -15.12 -13.05
N VAL A 150 10.68 -15.98 -12.13
CA VAL A 150 11.99 -15.97 -11.48
C VAL A 150 13.10 -16.17 -12.51
N GLN A 151 12.92 -17.13 -13.45
CA GLN A 151 13.90 -17.35 -14.51
C GLN A 151 14.03 -16.13 -15.43
N ALA A 152 12.92 -15.53 -15.86
CA ALA A 152 12.96 -14.34 -16.71
C ALA A 152 13.58 -13.12 -15.98
N GLY A 153 13.35 -12.99 -14.67
CA GLY A 153 14.00 -11.97 -13.84
C GLY A 153 15.51 -12.17 -13.77
N ARG A 154 15.98 -13.39 -13.51
CA ARG A 154 17.41 -13.74 -13.51
C ARG A 154 18.08 -13.43 -14.85
N ASP A 155 17.47 -13.85 -15.97
CA ASP A 155 17.99 -13.65 -17.32
C ASP A 155 18.05 -12.15 -17.71
N ALA A 156 17.13 -11.32 -17.21
CA ALA A 156 17.10 -9.89 -17.45
C ALA A 156 17.89 -9.07 -16.40
N GLY A 157 18.38 -9.70 -15.33
CA GLY A 157 19.00 -9.00 -14.20
C GLY A 157 18.02 -8.07 -13.47
N LEU A 158 16.79 -8.55 -13.23
CA LEU A 158 15.74 -7.84 -12.51
C LEU A 158 15.25 -8.67 -11.31
N PRO A 159 15.16 -8.09 -10.10
CA PRO A 159 14.39 -8.71 -9.04
C PRO A 159 12.92 -8.82 -9.45
N VAL A 160 12.22 -9.78 -8.85
CA VAL A 160 10.84 -10.11 -9.25
C VAL A 160 9.83 -9.85 -8.15
N ILE A 161 8.62 -9.42 -8.55
CA ILE A 161 7.46 -9.26 -7.67
C ILE A 161 6.27 -10.05 -8.21
N THR A 162 5.61 -10.82 -7.34
CA THR A 162 4.34 -11.50 -7.66
C THR A 162 3.35 -11.40 -6.51
N GLU A 163 2.06 -11.56 -6.82
CA GLU A 163 0.99 -11.52 -5.82
C GLU A 163 0.91 -12.85 -5.04
N ILE A 164 0.86 -12.75 -3.71
CA ILE A 164 0.48 -13.84 -2.81
C ILE A 164 -0.98 -13.65 -2.40
N THR A 165 -1.77 -14.72 -2.49
CA THR A 165 -3.20 -14.68 -2.15
C THR A 165 -3.53 -15.46 -0.89
N ASP A 166 -2.68 -16.42 -0.51
CA ASP A 166 -2.85 -17.29 0.65
C ASP A 166 -1.48 -17.70 1.24
N VAL A 167 -1.43 -17.88 2.57
CA VAL A 167 -0.21 -18.24 3.30
C VAL A 167 0.37 -19.60 2.81
N SER A 168 -0.48 -20.54 2.37
CA SER A 168 -0.04 -21.84 1.84
C SER A 168 0.83 -21.74 0.58
N GLN A 169 0.84 -20.58 -0.10
CA GLN A 169 1.67 -20.34 -1.27
C GLN A 169 3.12 -19.96 -0.92
N LEU A 170 3.42 -19.62 0.33
CA LEU A 170 4.77 -19.19 0.74
C LEU A 170 5.90 -20.13 0.30
N PRO A 171 5.76 -21.47 0.39
CA PRO A 171 6.82 -22.38 -0.08
C PRO A 171 7.08 -22.30 -1.58
N LEU A 172 6.07 -21.94 -2.39
CA LEU A 172 6.21 -21.77 -3.84
C LEU A 172 6.87 -20.43 -4.22
N LEU A 173 6.96 -19.50 -3.29
CA LEU A 173 7.41 -18.12 -3.51
C LEU A 173 8.78 -17.84 -2.89
N GLU A 174 9.55 -18.87 -2.52
CA GLU A 174 10.85 -18.70 -1.84
C GLU A 174 11.86 -17.88 -2.65
N ASP A 175 11.90 -18.05 -3.96
CA ASP A 175 12.79 -17.34 -4.89
C ASP A 175 12.27 -15.98 -5.37
N VAL A 176 11.12 -15.54 -4.88
CA VAL A 176 10.53 -14.23 -5.23
C VAL A 176 11.08 -13.14 -4.31
N ASP A 177 11.57 -12.04 -4.88
CA ASP A 177 12.22 -10.97 -4.11
C ASP A 177 11.22 -10.11 -3.32
N ILE A 178 10.06 -9.81 -3.91
CA ILE A 178 9.02 -8.95 -3.31
C ILE A 178 7.68 -9.70 -3.35
N LEU A 179 7.00 -9.80 -2.21
CA LEU A 179 5.65 -10.36 -2.13
C LEU A 179 4.61 -9.24 -2.22
N GLN A 180 3.69 -9.31 -3.18
CA GLN A 180 2.61 -8.34 -3.30
C GLN A 180 1.35 -8.85 -2.61
N VAL A 181 0.79 -8.04 -1.72
CA VAL A 181 -0.57 -8.23 -1.19
C VAL A 181 -1.54 -7.43 -2.04
N GLY A 182 -2.43 -8.11 -2.75
CA GLY A 182 -3.43 -7.47 -3.59
C GLY A 182 -4.46 -6.66 -2.79
N ALA A 183 -5.10 -5.68 -3.43
CA ALA A 183 -6.06 -4.78 -2.79
C ALA A 183 -7.22 -5.52 -2.09
N ARG A 184 -7.66 -6.67 -2.62
CA ARG A 184 -8.70 -7.50 -2.01
C ARG A 184 -8.25 -8.20 -0.72
N ASN A 185 -6.93 -8.35 -0.53
CA ASN A 185 -6.30 -8.99 0.61
C ASN A 185 -5.72 -7.99 1.63
N MET A 186 -5.91 -6.68 1.44
CA MET A 186 -5.42 -5.68 2.39
C MET A 186 -5.91 -5.92 3.83
N GLN A 187 -7.10 -6.46 3.99
CA GLN A 187 -7.70 -6.78 5.30
C GLN A 187 -7.59 -8.27 5.68
N ASN A 188 -6.81 -9.06 4.95
CA ASN A 188 -6.50 -10.43 5.35
C ASN A 188 -5.40 -10.41 6.42
N TYR A 189 -5.79 -10.11 7.65
CA TYR A 189 -4.86 -9.92 8.77
C TYR A 189 -4.06 -11.19 9.10
N SER A 190 -4.58 -12.38 8.81
CA SER A 190 -3.84 -13.62 8.96
C SER A 190 -2.65 -13.69 8.00
N LEU A 191 -2.87 -13.31 6.73
CA LEU A 191 -1.82 -13.19 5.73
C LEU A 191 -0.81 -12.09 6.11
N LEU A 192 -1.29 -10.90 6.52
CA LEU A 192 -0.40 -9.79 6.91
C LEU A 192 0.50 -10.17 8.10
N LYS A 193 -0.02 -10.88 9.10
CA LYS A 193 0.78 -11.37 10.24
C LYS A 193 1.86 -12.35 9.78
N ALA A 194 1.51 -13.33 8.94
CA ALA A 194 2.48 -14.28 8.41
C ALA A 194 3.59 -13.58 7.60
N LEU A 195 3.25 -12.57 6.78
CA LEU A 195 4.21 -11.76 6.04
C LEU A 195 5.07 -10.86 6.95
N GLY A 196 4.53 -10.47 8.10
CA GLY A 196 5.26 -9.73 9.13
C GLY A 196 6.41 -10.51 9.76
N GLU A 197 6.32 -11.83 9.80
CA GLU A 197 7.37 -12.72 10.34
C GLU A 197 8.52 -12.98 9.35
N LEU A 198 8.33 -12.60 8.08
CA LEU A 198 9.34 -12.77 7.03
C LEU A 198 10.37 -11.63 7.07
N ARG A 199 11.52 -11.87 6.40
CA ARG A 199 12.57 -10.85 6.18
C ARG A 199 12.64 -10.39 4.73
N ARG A 200 11.54 -10.54 3.98
CA ARG A 200 11.44 -10.16 2.57
C ARG A 200 10.55 -8.93 2.39
N PRO A 201 10.85 -8.10 1.38
CA PRO A 201 9.99 -6.97 1.01
C PRO A 201 8.54 -7.39 0.75
N VAL A 202 7.61 -6.60 1.27
CA VAL A 202 6.17 -6.78 1.04
C VAL A 202 5.61 -5.49 0.47
N MET A 203 5.00 -5.59 -0.72
CA MET A 203 4.21 -4.50 -1.28
C MET A 203 2.74 -4.69 -0.90
N LEU A 204 2.19 -3.75 -0.16
CA LEU A 204 0.78 -3.72 0.23
C LEU A 204 0.02 -2.77 -0.69
N LYS A 205 -1.00 -3.27 -1.40
CA LYS A 205 -1.92 -2.45 -2.20
C LYS A 205 -3.10 -1.97 -1.39
N ARG A 206 -3.46 -0.68 -1.52
CA ARG A 206 -4.63 -0.09 -0.88
C ARG A 206 -5.91 -0.79 -1.30
N GLY A 207 -6.77 -1.11 -0.34
CA GLY A 207 -8.09 -1.69 -0.57
C GLY A 207 -9.01 -0.73 -1.34
N LEU A 208 -9.97 -1.29 -2.09
CA LEU A 208 -10.83 -0.53 -3.02
C LEU A 208 -11.71 0.53 -2.35
N SER A 209 -12.01 0.38 -1.06
CA SER A 209 -12.80 1.32 -0.26
C SER A 209 -12.09 1.76 1.03
N ALA A 210 -10.79 1.45 1.14
CA ALA A 210 -10.02 1.72 2.34
C ALA A 210 -9.65 3.21 2.45
N THR A 211 -9.78 3.74 3.66
CA THR A 211 -9.21 5.04 4.03
C THR A 211 -7.68 4.97 4.08
N VAL A 212 -7.02 6.11 4.09
CA VAL A 212 -5.56 6.19 4.30
C VAL A 212 -5.17 5.62 5.68
N GLU A 213 -5.98 5.86 6.70
CA GLU A 213 -5.74 5.34 8.05
C GLU A 213 -5.82 3.82 8.10
N GLU A 214 -6.85 3.19 7.50
CA GLU A 214 -6.97 1.73 7.41
C GLU A 214 -5.82 1.11 6.62
N PHE A 215 -5.34 1.80 5.58
CA PHE A 215 -4.20 1.34 4.79
C PHE A 215 -2.90 1.33 5.62
N LEU A 216 -2.65 2.38 6.42
CA LEU A 216 -1.51 2.44 7.33
C LEU A 216 -1.62 1.45 8.49
N LEU A 217 -2.83 1.21 9.00
CA LEU A 217 -3.07 0.17 9.99
C LEU A 217 -2.85 -1.25 9.43
N ALA A 218 -3.14 -1.49 8.17
CA ALA A 218 -2.81 -2.76 7.52
C ALA A 218 -1.28 -2.93 7.38
N ALA A 219 -0.54 -1.88 7.05
CA ALA A 219 0.93 -1.90 7.06
C ALA A 219 1.49 -2.13 8.48
N GLU A 220 0.86 -1.55 9.51
CA GLU A 220 1.23 -1.76 10.92
C GLU A 220 1.20 -3.24 11.32
N TYR A 221 0.29 -4.07 10.77
CA TYR A 221 0.27 -5.52 11.02
C TYR A 221 1.55 -6.21 10.55
N ILE A 222 2.08 -5.82 9.39
CA ILE A 222 3.33 -6.38 8.85
C ILE A 222 4.51 -5.91 9.69
N LEU A 223 4.59 -4.61 9.96
CA LEU A 223 5.65 -3.99 10.75
C LEU A 223 5.69 -4.54 12.18
N SER A 224 4.54 -4.78 12.81
CA SER A 224 4.45 -5.32 14.17
C SER A 224 4.96 -6.76 14.29
N GLY A 225 5.01 -7.51 13.19
CA GLY A 225 5.67 -8.83 13.09
C GLY A 225 7.19 -8.74 12.99
N GLY A 226 7.75 -7.54 12.83
CA GLY A 226 9.19 -7.28 12.72
C GLY A 226 9.70 -7.17 11.27
N ASN A 227 8.83 -7.18 10.27
CA ASN A 227 9.20 -6.94 8.88
C ASN A 227 9.11 -5.43 8.56
N GLU A 228 10.26 -4.76 8.51
CA GLU A 228 10.35 -3.33 8.25
C GLU A 228 10.39 -3.00 6.74
N GLN A 229 10.45 -4.02 5.87
CA GLN A 229 10.56 -3.86 4.42
C GLN A 229 9.17 -3.79 3.76
N VAL A 230 8.42 -2.75 4.06
CA VAL A 230 7.05 -2.55 3.56
C VAL A 230 7.00 -1.42 2.54
N ILE A 231 6.36 -1.68 1.41
CA ILE A 231 6.11 -0.72 0.32
C ILE A 231 4.59 -0.51 0.24
N LEU A 232 4.14 0.72 0.22
CA LEU A 232 2.75 1.06 0.00
C LEU A 232 2.48 1.28 -1.49
N CYS A 233 1.32 0.82 -1.97
CA CYS A 233 0.92 1.03 -3.36
C CYS A 233 -0.53 1.51 -3.45
N GLU A 234 -0.72 2.79 -3.79
CA GLU A 234 -2.02 3.35 -4.18
C GLU A 234 -2.43 2.78 -5.54
N ARG A 235 -3.71 2.39 -5.70
CA ARG A 235 -4.21 1.80 -6.96
C ARG A 235 -5.60 2.25 -7.38
N GLY A 236 -6.07 3.31 -6.77
CA GLY A 236 -7.41 3.83 -6.94
C GLY A 236 -8.44 3.19 -6.01
N VAL A 237 -9.40 3.99 -5.63
CA VAL A 237 -10.56 3.60 -4.83
C VAL A 237 -11.80 3.46 -5.71
N GLN A 238 -12.72 2.59 -5.32
CA GLN A 238 -13.96 2.37 -6.05
C GLN A 238 -14.84 3.63 -5.94
N SER A 239 -15.19 4.20 -7.09
CA SER A 239 -16.07 5.36 -7.19
C SER A 239 -17.16 5.05 -8.23
N GLY A 240 -18.41 5.21 -7.86
CA GLY A 240 -19.55 5.03 -8.78
C GLY A 240 -19.65 6.07 -9.89
N LEU A 241 -18.80 7.10 -9.88
CA LEU A 241 -18.81 8.23 -10.80
C LEU A 241 -17.59 8.30 -11.72
N SER A 242 -16.66 7.34 -11.64
CA SER A 242 -15.43 7.38 -12.44
C SER A 242 -15.65 6.91 -13.87
N ALA A 243 -15.08 7.62 -14.83
CA ALA A 243 -14.92 7.17 -16.21
C ALA A 243 -13.87 6.06 -16.36
N ALA A 244 -13.05 5.84 -15.33
CA ALA A 244 -12.06 4.78 -15.20
C ALA A 244 -12.60 3.63 -14.35
N ARG A 245 -11.84 2.53 -14.26
CA ARG A 245 -12.19 1.37 -13.41
C ARG A 245 -12.27 1.74 -11.93
N SER A 246 -11.36 2.61 -11.47
CA SER A 246 -11.32 3.17 -10.13
C SER A 246 -10.84 4.62 -10.21
N ALA A 247 -11.22 5.45 -9.26
CA ALA A 247 -10.68 6.79 -9.15
C ALA A 247 -9.30 6.73 -8.50
N LEU A 248 -8.23 7.10 -9.22
CA LEU A 248 -6.91 7.27 -8.61
C LEU A 248 -6.97 8.42 -7.61
N ASP A 249 -6.71 8.12 -6.34
CA ASP A 249 -6.68 9.12 -5.28
C ASP A 249 -5.29 9.79 -5.23
N VAL A 250 -5.08 10.73 -6.16
CA VAL A 250 -3.82 11.47 -6.27
C VAL A 250 -3.52 12.25 -4.99
N ALA A 251 -4.56 12.74 -4.30
CA ALA A 251 -4.39 13.47 -3.04
C ALA A 251 -3.88 12.58 -1.90
N ALA A 252 -4.14 11.28 -1.94
CA ALA A 252 -3.62 10.36 -0.95
C ALA A 252 -2.07 10.27 -0.99
N ILE A 253 -1.42 10.53 -2.12
CA ILE A 253 0.03 10.43 -2.26
C ILE A 253 0.74 11.40 -1.30
N PRO A 254 0.57 12.73 -1.38
CA PRO A 254 1.20 13.66 -0.45
C PRO A 254 0.73 13.49 1.00
N VAL A 255 -0.50 13.02 1.23
CA VAL A 255 -1.00 12.70 2.57
C VAL A 255 -0.22 11.51 3.16
N LEU A 256 -0.04 10.42 2.42
CA LEU A 256 0.79 9.28 2.81
C LEU A 256 2.24 9.69 3.03
N LYS A 257 2.84 10.44 2.11
CA LYS A 257 4.24 10.92 2.22
C LYS A 257 4.48 11.78 3.47
N LYS A 258 3.47 12.49 3.96
CA LYS A 258 3.52 13.22 5.25
C LYS A 258 3.31 12.30 6.46
N ALA A 259 2.44 11.31 6.35
CA ALA A 259 2.02 10.47 7.46
C ALA A 259 3.00 9.32 7.76
N THR A 260 3.61 8.74 6.73
CA THR A 260 4.47 7.55 6.85
C THR A 260 5.89 7.78 6.32
N HIS A 261 6.83 6.98 6.79
CA HIS A 261 8.21 6.89 6.29
C HIS A 261 8.36 5.84 5.18
N LEU A 262 7.34 5.01 4.96
CA LEU A 262 7.36 3.93 3.97
C LEU A 262 7.32 4.48 2.54
N PRO A 263 7.99 3.84 1.57
CA PRO A 263 7.88 4.23 0.17
C PRO A 263 6.44 4.08 -0.34
N VAL A 264 5.98 5.07 -1.11
CA VAL A 264 4.63 5.15 -1.68
C VAL A 264 4.70 5.06 -3.19
N LEU A 265 4.34 3.91 -3.73
CA LEU A 265 4.21 3.67 -5.17
C LEU A 265 2.75 3.83 -5.61
N VAL A 266 2.56 3.95 -6.91
CA VAL A 266 1.23 4.07 -7.52
C VAL A 266 1.08 3.07 -8.67
N ASP A 267 -0.08 2.42 -8.74
CA ASP A 267 -0.48 1.54 -9.85
C ASP A 267 -1.55 2.23 -10.69
N PRO A 268 -1.16 2.98 -11.73
CA PRO A 268 -2.10 3.65 -12.62
C PRO A 268 -2.86 2.68 -13.51
N SER A 269 -2.30 1.50 -13.83
CA SER A 269 -2.94 0.50 -14.70
C SER A 269 -4.23 -0.02 -14.09
N HIS A 270 -4.20 -0.43 -12.81
CA HIS A 270 -5.40 -0.93 -12.13
C HIS A 270 -6.37 0.17 -11.72
N ALA A 271 -5.91 1.42 -11.57
CA ALA A 271 -6.81 2.57 -11.41
C ALA A 271 -7.52 2.90 -12.71
N ALA A 272 -6.80 2.99 -13.80
CA ALA A 272 -7.30 3.34 -15.12
C ALA A 272 -8.30 2.30 -15.68
N GLY A 273 -7.89 1.02 -15.70
CA GLY A 273 -8.62 -0.05 -16.38
C GLY A 273 -8.59 0.05 -17.91
N ARG A 274 -7.92 1.05 -18.46
CA ARG A 274 -7.81 1.37 -19.90
C ARG A 274 -6.42 1.96 -20.18
N SER A 275 -5.75 1.44 -21.21
CA SER A 275 -4.34 1.77 -21.50
C SER A 275 -4.11 3.25 -21.81
N GLU A 276 -5.06 3.92 -22.48
CA GLU A 276 -4.95 5.35 -22.83
C GLU A 276 -4.96 6.30 -21.62
N LEU A 277 -5.42 5.84 -20.45
CA LEU A 277 -5.43 6.63 -19.21
C LEU A 277 -4.19 6.39 -18.35
N VAL A 278 -3.37 5.36 -18.65
CA VAL A 278 -2.23 5.00 -17.79
C VAL A 278 -1.17 6.10 -17.77
N LEU A 279 -0.77 6.64 -18.92
CA LEU A 279 0.23 7.71 -18.99
C LEU A 279 -0.20 8.98 -18.25
N PRO A 280 -1.38 9.59 -18.47
CA PRO A 280 -1.78 10.78 -17.73
C PRO A 280 -1.88 10.54 -16.22
N LEU A 281 -2.35 9.38 -15.77
CA LEU A 281 -2.41 9.05 -14.34
C LEU A 281 -1.00 8.79 -13.76
N ALA A 282 -0.09 8.21 -14.52
CA ALA A 282 1.32 8.04 -14.13
C ALA A 282 2.02 9.38 -13.91
N LEU A 283 1.82 10.33 -14.83
CA LEU A 283 2.35 11.70 -14.70
C LEU A 283 1.77 12.43 -13.50
N ALA A 284 0.46 12.32 -13.26
CA ALA A 284 -0.20 12.91 -12.10
C ALA A 284 0.37 12.34 -10.78
N ALA A 285 0.58 11.02 -10.71
CA ALA A 285 1.17 10.36 -9.55
C ALA A 285 2.61 10.80 -9.30
N ALA A 286 3.43 10.85 -10.34
CA ALA A 286 4.82 11.33 -10.25
C ALA A 286 4.87 12.79 -9.80
N ALA A 287 4.05 13.67 -10.39
CA ALA A 287 3.95 15.08 -10.00
C ALA A 287 3.53 15.26 -8.54
N ALA A 288 2.65 14.39 -8.01
CA ALA A 288 2.21 14.41 -6.62
C ALA A 288 3.24 13.84 -5.61
N GLY A 289 4.40 13.36 -6.08
CA GLY A 289 5.51 12.92 -5.24
C GLY A 289 5.49 11.43 -4.87
N ALA A 290 4.93 10.58 -5.73
CA ALA A 290 5.10 9.13 -5.60
C ALA A 290 6.59 8.74 -5.70
N ASP A 291 6.99 7.69 -4.97
CA ASP A 291 8.35 7.14 -5.02
C ASP A 291 8.54 6.18 -6.21
N GLY A 292 7.49 5.88 -6.96
CA GLY A 292 7.56 5.03 -8.14
C GLY A 292 6.21 4.62 -8.66
N LEU A 293 6.23 3.84 -9.74
CA LEU A 293 5.05 3.34 -10.43
C LEU A 293 5.10 1.81 -10.60
N MET A 294 3.93 1.18 -10.49
CA MET A 294 3.73 -0.20 -10.93
C MET A 294 2.85 -0.21 -12.19
N VAL A 295 3.36 -0.69 -13.32
CA VAL A 295 2.69 -0.60 -14.61
C VAL A 295 2.53 -1.97 -15.25
N GLU A 296 1.35 -2.25 -15.81
CA GLU A 296 1.11 -3.45 -16.59
C GLU A 296 1.59 -3.27 -18.03
N VAL A 297 2.51 -4.15 -18.45
CA VAL A 297 3.11 -4.16 -19.78
C VAL A 297 2.98 -5.57 -20.39
N HIS A 298 2.58 -5.66 -21.64
CA HIS A 298 2.44 -6.91 -22.35
C HIS A 298 2.99 -6.78 -23.79
N ASP A 299 3.63 -7.82 -24.29
CA ASP A 299 4.17 -7.83 -25.68
C ASP A 299 3.06 -7.71 -26.73
N ARG A 300 1.88 -8.29 -26.45
CA ARG A 300 0.69 -8.27 -27.31
C ARG A 300 -0.59 -8.11 -26.48
N PRO A 301 -0.91 -6.90 -26.00
CA PRO A 301 -2.06 -6.67 -25.09
C PRO A 301 -3.40 -7.23 -25.57
N ALA A 302 -3.64 -7.21 -26.89
CA ALA A 302 -4.87 -7.74 -27.50
C ALA A 302 -5.05 -9.26 -27.32
N CYS A 303 -3.97 -10.01 -27.05
CA CYS A 303 -3.98 -11.46 -26.84
C CYS A 303 -3.81 -11.85 -25.36
N ALA A 304 -3.72 -10.88 -24.45
CA ALA A 304 -3.50 -11.14 -23.03
C ALA A 304 -4.65 -11.94 -22.41
N LEU A 305 -4.32 -12.96 -21.62
CA LEU A 305 -5.29 -13.79 -20.89
C LEU A 305 -5.88 -13.06 -19.69
N SER A 306 -5.25 -11.95 -19.28
CA SER A 306 -5.68 -11.14 -18.12
C SER A 306 -5.42 -9.66 -18.37
N ASP A 307 -6.46 -8.83 -18.14
CA ASP A 307 -6.42 -7.36 -18.07
C ASP A 307 -5.74 -6.66 -19.28
N GLY A 308 -5.82 -7.26 -20.48
CA GLY A 308 -5.19 -6.73 -21.70
C GLY A 308 -5.59 -5.31 -22.07
N GLY A 309 -6.83 -4.89 -21.76
CA GLY A 309 -7.33 -3.54 -22.06
C GLY A 309 -6.62 -2.39 -21.31
N GLN A 310 -5.96 -2.69 -20.19
CA GLN A 310 -5.20 -1.71 -19.41
C GLN A 310 -3.69 -1.85 -19.57
N ALA A 311 -3.20 -2.95 -20.15
CA ALA A 311 -1.78 -3.18 -20.36
C ALA A 311 -1.23 -2.26 -21.45
N LEU A 312 -0.07 -1.68 -21.19
CA LEU A 312 0.70 -0.97 -22.22
C LEU A 312 1.46 -1.95 -23.10
N THR A 313 1.71 -1.58 -24.34
CA THR A 313 2.77 -2.21 -25.13
C THR A 313 4.14 -1.85 -24.59
N CYS A 314 5.18 -2.63 -24.91
CA CYS A 314 6.56 -2.33 -24.53
C CYS A 314 6.98 -0.91 -24.98
N ARG A 315 6.57 -0.48 -26.18
CA ARG A 315 6.85 0.87 -26.69
C ARG A 315 6.16 1.95 -25.86
N GLN A 316 4.88 1.79 -25.54
CA GLN A 316 4.15 2.76 -24.71
C GLN A 316 4.74 2.87 -23.31
N PHE A 317 5.29 1.76 -22.77
CA PHE A 317 5.98 1.80 -21.48
C PHE A 317 7.28 2.60 -21.57
N GLN A 318 8.06 2.47 -22.65
CA GLN A 318 9.24 3.29 -22.87
C GLN A 318 8.87 4.78 -22.97
N GLU A 319 7.83 5.14 -23.74
CA GLU A 319 7.32 6.51 -23.85
C GLU A 319 6.87 7.04 -22.47
N LEU A 320 6.26 6.19 -21.62
CA LEU A 320 5.88 6.54 -20.25
C LEU A 320 7.10 6.83 -19.38
N THR A 321 8.12 5.98 -19.39
CA THR A 321 9.32 6.19 -18.56
C THR A 321 10.08 7.46 -18.95
N GLU A 322 10.19 7.75 -20.25
CA GLU A 322 10.78 8.98 -20.78
C GLU A 322 10.03 10.23 -20.29
N ALA A 323 8.69 10.21 -20.42
CA ALA A 323 7.83 11.32 -20.01
C ALA A 323 7.86 11.56 -18.49
N VAL A 324 7.82 10.48 -17.70
CA VAL A 324 7.92 10.57 -16.24
C VAL A 324 9.28 11.11 -15.83
N ASN A 325 10.38 10.58 -16.37
CA ASN A 325 11.74 11.05 -16.04
C ASN A 325 11.93 12.54 -16.36
N ALA A 326 11.34 13.04 -17.45
CA ALA A 326 11.37 14.46 -17.78
C ALA A 326 10.58 15.33 -16.78
N LEU A 327 9.56 14.76 -16.13
CA LEU A 327 8.73 15.46 -15.15
C LEU A 327 9.35 15.48 -13.74
N LEU A 328 10.12 14.45 -13.35
CA LEU A 328 10.61 14.27 -11.97
C LEU A 328 11.30 15.49 -11.37
N PRO A 329 12.10 16.31 -12.11
CA PRO A 329 12.70 17.52 -11.56
C PRO A 329 11.70 18.58 -11.06
N TYR A 330 10.45 18.50 -11.50
CA TYR A 330 9.35 19.41 -11.14
C TYR A 330 8.33 18.78 -10.20
N ALA A 331 8.52 17.51 -9.81
CA ALA A 331 7.61 16.80 -8.94
C ALA A 331 7.60 17.40 -7.52
N TRP A 332 6.48 17.25 -6.83
CA TRP A 332 6.38 17.65 -5.43
C TRP A 332 7.31 16.80 -4.55
N HIS A 333 8.09 17.48 -3.70
CA HIS A 333 8.92 16.83 -2.69
C HIS A 333 8.51 17.32 -1.30
N ARG A 334 8.45 16.41 -0.33
CA ARG A 334 8.08 16.72 1.05
C ARG A 334 8.89 17.86 1.66
N ALA A 335 10.16 17.96 1.32
CA ALA A 335 11.07 19.00 1.81
C ALA A 335 10.78 20.40 1.24
N SER A 336 9.82 20.51 0.30
CA SER A 336 9.49 21.78 -0.39
C SER A 336 8.40 22.60 0.32
N ILE A 337 7.97 22.21 1.53
CA ILE A 337 6.95 22.92 2.34
C ILE A 337 7.50 23.24 3.73
#